data_c9ffcd7ba644b68ab30e18efd925a990
#
_entry.id   c9ffcd7ba644b68ab30e18efd925a990
#
_cell.length_a   1.000
_cell.length_b   1.000
_cell.length_c   1.000
_cell.angle_alpha   90.00
_cell.angle_beta   90.00
_cell.angle_gamma   90.00
#
_symmetry.space_group_name_H-M   'P 1'
#
loop_
_entity.id
_entity.type
_entity.pdbx_description
1 polymer ?
#
loop_
_entity_poly.entity_id
_entity_poly.type
_entity_poly.pdbx_seq_one_letter_code
_entity_poly.pdbx_strand_id
1 'polypeptide(L)'
;MHRIAVLTEQETRVAQMEEQIARFCKEKGRFPRIEPYRNQESFFNAVLTAAFSHAVIALPGVAGLNAVEHLRALCPACRIIWCSDLDFSLHAFRLRVDYFLLEPVTEEGFRRGLLVWLEGRTSIAPFLFDSNNH
;
A
#
# COMPACT_ATOMS: atom_id res chain seq x y z
N MET A 1 -11.04 -0.52 -8.21
CA MET A 1 -9.63 -0.97 -8.20
C MET A 1 -9.29 -1.51 -9.57
N HIS A 2 -8.64 -0.70 -10.39
CA HIS A 2 -8.31 -1.10 -11.76
C HIS A 2 -6.88 -1.57 -11.90
N ARG A 3 -5.96 -0.85 -11.29
CA ARG A 3 -4.55 -1.07 -11.48
C ARG A 3 -3.83 -0.85 -10.16
N ILE A 4 -3.25 -1.92 -9.63
CA ILE A 4 -2.63 -1.92 -8.30
C ILE A 4 -1.15 -2.22 -8.45
N ALA A 5 -0.29 -1.35 -7.90
CA ALA A 5 1.14 -1.59 -7.84
C ALA A 5 1.52 -2.18 -6.49
N VAL A 6 2.52 -3.03 -6.48
CA VAL A 6 3.13 -3.54 -5.25
C VAL A 6 4.62 -3.27 -5.34
N LEU A 7 5.12 -2.39 -4.48
CA LEU A 7 6.54 -2.05 -4.43
C LEU A 7 7.17 -2.62 -3.17
N THR A 8 8.00 -3.61 -3.31
CA THR A 8 8.81 -4.18 -2.23
C THR A 8 10.05 -4.83 -2.82
N GLU A 9 11.16 -4.80 -2.10
CA GLU A 9 12.43 -5.32 -2.58
C GLU A 9 12.55 -6.84 -2.51
N GLN A 10 11.73 -7.49 -1.69
CA GLN A 10 11.81 -8.93 -1.47
C GLN A 10 10.88 -9.68 -2.41
N GLU A 11 11.46 -10.56 -3.22
CA GLU A 11 10.70 -11.33 -4.20
C GLU A 11 9.62 -12.21 -3.60
N THR A 12 9.92 -12.89 -2.50
CA THR A 12 8.93 -13.73 -1.83
C THR A 12 7.76 -12.91 -1.30
N ARG A 13 8.04 -11.72 -0.83
CA ARG A 13 7.01 -10.84 -0.30
C ARG A 13 6.11 -10.29 -1.39
N VAL A 14 6.70 -9.95 -2.54
CA VAL A 14 5.93 -9.54 -3.72
C VAL A 14 4.90 -10.62 -4.07
N ALA A 15 5.35 -11.87 -4.18
CA ALA A 15 4.48 -12.98 -4.55
C ALA A 15 3.36 -13.18 -3.52
N GLN A 16 3.68 -13.08 -2.23
CA GLN A 16 2.68 -13.21 -1.18
C GLN A 16 1.63 -12.11 -1.24
N MET A 17 2.07 -10.88 -1.41
CA MET A 17 1.16 -9.74 -1.48
C MET A 17 0.28 -9.81 -2.72
N GLU A 18 0.85 -10.16 -3.87
CA GLU A 18 0.07 -10.34 -5.09
C GLU A 18 -1.03 -11.38 -4.90
N GLU A 19 -0.67 -12.51 -4.30
CA GLU A 19 -1.62 -13.58 -4.05
C GLU A 19 -2.74 -13.14 -3.11
N GLN A 20 -2.39 -12.45 -2.02
CA GLN A 20 -3.38 -11.96 -1.07
C GLN A 20 -4.33 -10.95 -1.70
N ILE A 21 -3.81 -10.02 -2.51
CA ILE A 21 -4.63 -9.03 -3.20
C ILE A 21 -5.56 -9.73 -4.19
N ALA A 22 -5.02 -10.64 -5.00
CA ALA A 22 -5.81 -11.34 -6.01
C ALA A 22 -6.93 -12.16 -5.37
N ARG A 23 -6.63 -12.87 -4.29
CA ARG A 23 -7.62 -13.67 -3.60
C ARG A 23 -8.72 -12.81 -2.98
N PHE A 24 -8.34 -11.74 -2.31
CA PHE A 24 -9.28 -10.80 -1.72
C PHE A 24 -10.20 -10.20 -2.78
N CYS A 25 -9.64 -9.71 -3.87
CA CYS A 25 -10.40 -9.09 -4.94
C CYS A 25 -11.34 -10.09 -5.62
N LYS A 26 -10.88 -11.32 -5.81
CA LYS A 26 -11.70 -12.38 -6.39
C LYS A 26 -12.92 -12.66 -5.51
N GLU A 27 -12.75 -12.70 -4.20
CA GLU A 27 -13.86 -12.88 -3.25
C GLU A 27 -14.91 -11.78 -3.42
N LYS A 28 -14.47 -10.59 -3.80
CA LYS A 28 -15.35 -9.42 -3.96
C LYS A 28 -15.82 -9.23 -5.41
N GLY A 29 -15.55 -10.19 -6.28
CA GLY A 29 -15.94 -10.10 -7.68
C GLY A 29 -15.15 -9.09 -8.48
N ARG A 30 -13.91 -8.81 -8.08
CA ARG A 30 -13.05 -7.83 -8.74
C ARG A 30 -11.78 -8.48 -9.25
N PHE A 31 -11.30 -8.02 -10.41
CA PHE A 31 -10.15 -8.62 -11.06
C PHE A 31 -9.20 -7.51 -11.53
N PRO A 32 -8.52 -6.83 -10.59
CA PRO A 32 -7.62 -5.75 -10.95
C PRO A 32 -6.34 -6.26 -11.60
N ARG A 33 -5.66 -5.37 -12.29
CA ARG A 33 -4.33 -5.65 -12.79
C ARG A 33 -3.34 -5.38 -11.65
N ILE A 34 -2.57 -6.38 -11.27
CA ILE A 34 -1.59 -6.26 -10.19
C ILE A 34 -0.19 -6.25 -10.81
N GLU A 35 0.56 -5.19 -10.55
CA GLU A 35 1.87 -4.98 -11.14
C GLU A 35 2.94 -4.90 -10.06
N PRO A 36 3.83 -5.89 -9.99
CA PRO A 36 4.88 -5.90 -8.98
C PRO A 36 6.10 -5.09 -9.42
N TYR A 37 6.71 -4.42 -8.46
CA TYR A 37 7.96 -3.67 -8.66
C TYR A 37 8.91 -3.97 -7.52
N ARG A 38 10.18 -4.15 -7.82
CA ARG A 38 11.18 -4.51 -6.84
C ARG A 38 12.18 -3.41 -6.56
N ASN A 39 12.08 -2.28 -7.27
CA ASN A 39 12.90 -1.12 -7.00
C ASN A 39 12.12 0.16 -7.35
N GLN A 40 12.57 1.25 -6.76
CA GLN A 40 11.88 2.53 -6.91
C GLN A 40 12.00 3.09 -8.33
N GLU A 41 13.13 2.86 -9.00
CA GLU A 41 13.33 3.40 -10.33
C GLU A 41 12.27 2.89 -11.31
N SER A 42 12.09 1.57 -11.39
CA SER A 42 11.10 0.99 -12.29
C SER A 42 9.68 1.37 -11.89
N PHE A 43 9.42 1.42 -10.59
CA PHE A 43 8.11 1.81 -10.10
C PHE A 43 7.76 3.25 -10.51
N PHE A 44 8.65 4.20 -10.25
CA PHE A 44 8.36 5.59 -10.58
C PHE A 44 8.38 5.87 -12.07
N ASN A 45 9.17 5.13 -12.86
CA ASN A 45 9.06 5.20 -14.31
C ASN A 45 7.67 4.77 -14.78
N ALA A 46 7.11 3.74 -14.17
CA ALA A 46 5.75 3.30 -14.49
C ALA A 46 4.70 4.34 -14.06
N VAL A 47 4.89 4.95 -12.90
CA VAL A 47 3.98 6.01 -12.41
C VAL A 47 3.93 7.18 -13.38
N LEU A 48 5.08 7.57 -13.93
CA LEU A 48 5.16 8.68 -14.88
C LEU A 48 4.47 8.36 -16.20
N THR A 49 4.41 7.08 -16.58
CA THR A 49 3.75 6.67 -17.81
C THR A 49 2.24 6.64 -17.66
N ALA A 50 1.76 6.08 -16.54
CA ALA A 50 0.32 6.01 -16.26
C ALA A 50 0.12 5.82 -14.75
N ALA A 51 -0.70 6.65 -14.16
CA ALA A 51 -0.94 6.62 -12.72
C ALA A 51 -1.61 5.31 -12.29
N PHE A 52 -1.23 4.83 -11.11
CA PHE A 52 -1.90 3.71 -10.47
C PHE A 52 -3.09 4.21 -9.65
N SER A 53 -4.15 3.43 -9.62
CA SER A 53 -5.28 3.74 -8.73
C SER A 53 -4.94 3.43 -7.29
N HIS A 54 -4.15 2.37 -7.07
CA HIS A 54 -3.79 1.87 -5.76
C HIS A 54 -2.34 1.41 -5.75
N ALA A 55 -1.67 1.57 -4.62
CA ALA A 55 -0.29 1.09 -4.47
C ALA A 55 -0.05 0.59 -3.05
N VAL A 56 0.67 -0.52 -2.96
CA VAL A 56 1.22 -1.01 -1.70
C VAL A 56 2.71 -0.67 -1.72
N ILE A 57 3.15 0.09 -0.73
CA ILE A 57 4.57 0.44 -0.56
C ILE A 57 5.08 -0.28 0.68
N ALA A 58 6.00 -1.20 0.49
CA ALA A 58 6.57 -1.99 1.58
C ALA A 58 8.09 -1.96 1.49
N LEU A 59 8.66 -0.81 1.85
CA LEU A 59 10.09 -0.57 1.88
C LEU A 59 10.50 -0.19 3.29
N PRO A 60 11.66 -0.67 3.77
CA PRO A 60 12.08 -0.37 5.13
C PRO A 60 12.60 1.06 5.29
N GLY A 61 12.49 1.57 6.51
CA GLY A 61 13.09 2.82 6.92
C GLY A 61 12.71 4.04 6.12
N VAL A 62 13.67 4.95 6.00
CA VAL A 62 13.48 6.23 5.32
C VAL A 62 13.21 6.05 3.82
N ALA A 63 13.70 4.98 3.22
CA ALA A 63 13.42 4.70 1.81
C ALA A 63 11.91 4.58 1.57
N GLY A 64 11.19 3.92 2.49
CA GLY A 64 9.74 3.81 2.40
C GLY A 64 9.06 5.16 2.54
N LEU A 65 9.49 5.98 3.51
CA LEU A 65 8.94 7.31 3.69
C LEU A 65 9.14 8.17 2.43
N ASN A 66 10.36 8.16 1.88
CA ASN A 66 10.65 8.94 0.68
C ASN A 66 9.81 8.48 -0.50
N ALA A 67 9.61 7.18 -0.65
CA ALA A 67 8.80 6.64 -1.73
C ALA A 67 7.34 7.08 -1.60
N VAL A 68 6.78 7.04 -0.40
CA VAL A 68 5.41 7.46 -0.16
C VAL A 68 5.24 8.95 -0.42
N GLU A 69 6.18 9.77 0.05
CA GLU A 69 6.14 11.21 -0.23
C GLU A 69 6.17 11.51 -1.72
N HIS A 70 7.07 10.84 -2.43
CA HIS A 70 7.22 11.02 -3.87
C HIS A 70 5.96 10.59 -4.62
N LEU A 71 5.42 9.42 -4.26
CA LEU A 71 4.20 8.93 -4.90
C LEU A 71 3.02 9.87 -4.66
N ARG A 72 2.86 10.35 -3.44
CA ARG A 72 1.77 11.26 -3.12
C ARG A 72 1.88 12.58 -3.90
N ALA A 73 3.09 13.08 -4.10
CA ALA A 73 3.31 14.28 -4.89
C ALA A 73 2.96 14.08 -6.37
N LEU A 74 3.30 12.90 -6.92
CA LEU A 74 3.03 12.60 -8.33
C LEU A 74 1.59 12.19 -8.59
N CYS A 75 0.97 11.50 -7.62
CA CYS A 75 -0.37 10.93 -7.77
C CYS A 75 -1.22 11.26 -6.56
N PRO A 76 -1.79 12.48 -6.50
CA PRO A 76 -2.57 12.88 -5.33
C PRO A 76 -3.78 12.00 -5.05
N ALA A 77 -4.32 11.35 -6.07
CA ALA A 77 -5.51 10.52 -5.94
C ALA A 77 -5.21 9.04 -5.70
N CYS A 78 -3.95 8.64 -5.74
CA CYS A 78 -3.60 7.24 -5.53
C CYS A 78 -3.93 6.82 -4.10
N ARG A 79 -4.52 5.65 -3.96
CA ARG A 79 -4.81 5.09 -2.65
C ARG A 79 -3.63 4.22 -2.23
N ILE A 80 -3.16 4.41 -1.00
CA ILE A 80 -1.89 3.82 -0.56
C ILE A 80 -2.07 2.98 0.70
N ILE A 81 -1.52 1.77 0.69
CA ILE A 81 -1.24 0.98 1.88
C ILE A 81 0.27 1.02 2.06
N TRP A 82 0.72 1.45 3.22
CA TRP A 82 2.14 1.60 3.53
C TRP A 82 2.53 0.65 4.65
N CYS A 83 3.50 -0.23 4.38
CA CYS A 83 4.05 -1.16 5.37
C CYS A 83 5.48 -0.74 5.69
N SER A 84 5.80 -0.58 6.96
CA SER A 84 7.12 -0.13 7.39
C SER A 84 7.57 -0.84 8.65
N ASP A 85 8.88 -0.96 8.81
CA ASP A 85 9.50 -1.47 10.03
C ASP A 85 9.62 -0.40 11.12
N LEU A 86 9.42 0.87 10.76
CA LEU A 86 9.44 2.00 11.69
C LEU A 86 8.05 2.60 11.79
N ASP A 87 7.72 3.14 12.96
CA ASP A 87 6.41 3.75 13.16
C ASP A 87 6.35 5.15 12.56
N PHE A 88 5.92 5.21 11.31
CA PHE A 88 5.69 6.46 10.60
C PHE A 88 4.20 6.84 10.58
N SER A 89 3.44 6.44 11.58
CA SER A 89 2.00 6.68 11.59
C SER A 89 1.62 8.17 11.46
N LEU A 90 2.39 9.08 12.07
CA LEU A 90 2.14 10.50 11.89
C LEU A 90 2.39 10.98 10.46
N HIS A 91 3.45 10.48 9.83
CA HIS A 91 3.74 10.79 8.44
C HIS A 91 2.65 10.23 7.52
N ALA A 92 2.20 9.01 7.81
CA ALA A 92 1.14 8.38 7.04
C ALA A 92 -0.15 9.19 7.10
N PHE A 93 -0.48 9.70 8.29
CA PHE A 93 -1.62 10.59 8.47
C PHE A 93 -1.48 11.86 7.62
N ARG A 94 -0.34 12.50 7.70
CA ARG A 94 -0.09 13.75 6.93
C ARG A 94 -0.11 13.53 5.43
N LEU A 95 0.39 12.37 4.99
CA LEU A 95 0.44 12.03 3.57
C LEU A 95 -0.86 11.40 3.07
N ARG A 96 -1.87 11.33 3.92
CA ARG A 96 -3.20 10.80 3.58
C ARG A 96 -3.12 9.37 3.04
N VAL A 97 -2.25 8.57 3.65
CA VAL A 97 -2.16 7.16 3.38
C VAL A 97 -3.44 6.50 3.87
N ASP A 98 -4.02 5.60 3.10
CA ASP A 98 -5.28 4.97 3.44
C ASP A 98 -5.16 4.00 4.61
N TYR A 99 -4.05 3.29 4.67
CA TYR A 99 -3.80 2.35 5.75
C TYR A 99 -2.31 2.18 5.97
N PHE A 100 -1.88 2.24 7.23
CA PHE A 100 -0.48 2.03 7.60
C PHE A 100 -0.35 0.77 8.44
N LEU A 101 0.64 -0.07 8.09
CA LEU A 101 0.89 -1.32 8.79
C LEU A 101 2.34 -1.36 9.28
N LEU A 102 2.51 -1.57 10.58
CA LEU A 102 3.84 -1.73 11.17
C LEU A 102 4.26 -3.20 11.06
N GLU A 103 5.48 -3.44 10.66
CA GLU A 103 6.02 -4.79 10.54
C GLU A 103 6.17 -5.45 11.92
N PRO A 104 5.96 -6.76 12.05
CA PRO A 104 5.62 -7.68 10.97
C PRO A 104 4.14 -7.59 10.58
N VAL A 105 3.89 -7.56 9.27
CA VAL A 105 2.53 -7.45 8.76
C VAL A 105 1.86 -8.82 8.75
N THR A 106 0.71 -8.92 9.42
CA THR A 106 -0.05 -10.17 9.42
C THR A 106 -0.98 -10.20 8.21
N GLU A 107 -1.40 -11.40 7.84
CA GLU A 107 -2.37 -11.57 6.77
C GLU A 107 -3.67 -10.83 7.07
N GLU A 108 -4.13 -10.93 8.33
CA GLU A 108 -5.35 -10.24 8.75
C GLU A 108 -5.20 -8.72 8.69
N GLY A 109 -4.06 -8.19 9.14
CA GLY A 109 -3.80 -6.75 9.07
C GLY A 109 -3.80 -6.23 7.64
N PHE A 110 -3.17 -6.98 6.75
CA PHE A 110 -3.15 -6.62 5.33
C PHE A 110 -4.56 -6.64 4.73
N ARG A 111 -5.35 -7.65 5.10
CA ARG A 111 -6.73 -7.75 4.65
C ARG A 111 -7.56 -6.54 5.10
N ARG A 112 -7.35 -6.05 6.32
CA ARG A 112 -8.04 -4.84 6.78
C ARG A 112 -7.71 -3.63 5.91
N GLY A 113 -6.46 -3.50 5.49
CA GLY A 113 -6.06 -2.44 4.56
C GLY A 113 -6.79 -2.56 3.22
N LEU A 114 -6.90 -3.77 2.71
CA LEU A 114 -7.62 -4.02 1.45
C LEU A 114 -9.11 -3.69 1.59
N LEU A 115 -9.70 -3.95 2.76
CA LEU A 115 -11.09 -3.57 3.02
C LEU A 115 -11.27 -2.06 2.98
N VAL A 116 -10.32 -1.30 3.52
CA VAL A 116 -10.37 0.17 3.45
C VAL A 116 -10.38 0.62 1.99
N TRP A 117 -9.55 0.02 1.16
CA TRP A 117 -9.54 0.32 -0.28
C TRP A 117 -10.89 0.04 -0.92
N LEU A 118 -11.48 -1.11 -0.59
CA LEU A 118 -12.75 -1.52 -1.19
C LEU A 118 -13.88 -0.57 -0.81
N GLU A 119 -13.90 -0.10 0.43
CA GLU A 119 -14.91 0.83 0.92
C GLU A 119 -14.78 2.22 0.32
N GLY A 120 -13.65 2.51 -0.30
CA GLY A 120 -13.45 3.76 -0.99
C GLY A 120 -13.31 4.98 -0.12
N ARG A 121 -13.02 4.80 1.18
CA ARG A 121 -12.88 5.92 2.10
C ARG A 121 -11.50 5.89 2.75
N THR A 122 -10.92 7.07 2.87
CA THR A 122 -9.72 7.25 3.65
C THR A 122 -10.17 7.29 5.10
N SER A 123 -9.56 6.46 5.93
CA SER A 123 -9.97 6.38 7.29
C SER A 123 -8.79 6.55 8.22
N ILE A 124 -8.74 7.69 8.85
CA ILE A 124 -7.74 7.97 9.87
C ILE A 124 -8.06 7.18 11.13
N ALA A 125 -9.35 7.05 11.47
CA ALA A 125 -9.76 6.42 12.70
C ALA A 125 -9.35 4.95 12.82
N PRO A 126 -9.61 4.04 11.85
CA PRO A 126 -9.09 2.68 11.91
C PRO A 126 -7.58 2.61 11.98
N PHE A 127 -6.91 3.49 11.29
CA PHE A 127 -5.47 3.61 11.27
C PHE A 127 -4.91 3.91 12.67
N LEU A 128 -5.50 4.88 13.36
CA LEU A 128 -5.09 5.23 14.72
C LEU A 128 -5.47 4.15 15.72
N PHE A 129 -6.62 3.53 15.53
CA PHE A 129 -7.05 2.43 16.39
C PHE A 129 -6.10 1.25 16.30
N ASP A 130 -5.68 0.89 15.11
CA ASP A 130 -4.75 -0.21 14.91
C ASP A 130 -3.42 0.05 15.60
N SER A 131 -3.00 1.29 15.69
CA SER A 131 -1.78 1.67 16.40
C SER A 131 -1.92 1.54 17.91
N ASN A 132 -3.12 1.60 18.45
CA ASN A 132 -3.38 1.66 19.89
C ASN A 132 -4.03 0.41 20.47
N ASN A 133 -4.67 -0.41 19.65
CA ASN A 133 -5.42 -1.57 20.11
C ASN A 133 -4.78 -2.86 19.62
N HIS A 134 -3.88 -3.36 20.37
CA HIS A 134 -3.19 -4.60 20.00
C HIS A 134 -3.42 -5.67 20.99
#